data_89d705eca1bee18c6a8a9d3b94875c08
#
_entry.id   89d705eca1bee18c6a8a9d3b94875c08
#
_cell.length_a   1.000
_cell.length_b   1.000
_cell.length_c   1.000
_cell.angle_alpha   90.00
_cell.angle_beta   90.00
_cell.angle_gamma   90.00
#
_symmetry.space_group_name_H-M   'P 1'
#
loop_
_entity.id
_entity.type
_entity.pdbx_description
1 polymer ?
#
loop_
_entity_poly.entity_id
_entity_poly.type
_entity_poly.pdbx_seq_one_letter_code
_entity_poly.pdbx_strand_id
1 'polypeptide(L)'
;SNAGSSKTEENITDNSPPSSEGLKYETIATANGSYIKIVGYEGHSANVLVPAFIHDIPVTYIAGGAFKNNDVIRTITFEGADDLSKRQFYLPASSNCAPAVFYNLPNLTKITFPYELSYGRYLADYSLYSYSDSWCYLFEGTPKLAAIETTSKPSKAETYGRRFAYMTSKDGVLYSSDLDGLYFYPYAKKDKSFTVPYETWYVFINDCFYLEELRINATPSHYFDFNILPSNTHLKKVIAEGGKPFETRYWTDGDVLFSRQESTTANPKAVSVAYYPQTKNDKAYRLPDIPEGYYYNIIKQFNLNTYIEELYVPARATVWAGMTEKSYRPPNLRAIHLQEGNPMSQSDIDDFTRHGGNIDYN
;
A
#
# COMPACT_ATOMS: atom_id res chain seq x y z
N SER A 1 22.17 27.49 36.25
CA SER A 1 20.88 27.88 35.71
C SER A 1 21.02 28.19 34.21
N ASN A 2 20.76 27.20 33.37
CA ASN A 2 20.57 27.42 31.95
C ASN A 2 19.21 26.82 31.59
N ALA A 3 18.25 27.72 31.37
CA ALA A 3 16.95 27.40 30.87
C ALA A 3 17.08 27.06 29.37
N GLY A 4 16.89 25.80 29.03
CA GLY A 4 16.74 25.35 27.66
C GLY A 4 15.40 25.82 27.11
N SER A 5 15.44 26.76 26.18
CA SER A 5 14.30 27.17 25.38
C SER A 5 13.90 26.03 24.45
N SER A 6 12.81 25.33 24.75
CA SER A 6 12.11 24.47 23.81
C SER A 6 11.47 25.36 22.75
N LYS A 7 12.07 25.44 21.57
CA LYS A 7 11.38 25.97 20.39
C LYS A 7 10.24 24.99 20.04
N THR A 8 9.03 25.38 20.41
CA THR A 8 7.81 24.87 19.80
C THR A 8 7.92 25.15 18.30
N GLU A 9 7.98 24.12 17.48
CA GLU A 9 7.74 24.23 16.05
C GLU A 9 6.34 24.80 15.87
N GLU A 10 6.25 26.11 15.68
CA GLU A 10 5.02 26.73 15.21
C GLU A 10 4.67 26.09 13.87
N ASN A 11 3.50 25.45 13.81
CA ASN A 11 2.85 25.09 12.56
C ASN A 11 2.54 26.39 11.80
N ILE A 12 3.50 26.89 11.06
CA ILE A 12 3.28 27.97 10.10
C ILE A 12 2.49 27.33 8.95
N THR A 13 1.17 27.37 9.05
CA THR A 13 0.30 27.14 7.91
C THR A 13 0.54 28.29 6.94
N ASP A 14 1.28 28.04 5.89
CA ASP A 14 1.40 28.99 4.79
C ASP A 14 0.04 29.03 4.07
N ASN A 15 -0.78 30.04 4.40
CA ASN A 15 -2.09 30.28 3.83
C ASN A 15 -2.03 31.06 2.50
N SER A 16 -0.86 31.16 1.87
CA SER A 16 -0.75 31.80 0.58
C SER A 16 -1.63 31.06 -0.46
N PRO A 17 -2.29 31.81 -1.37
CA PRO A 17 -3.12 31.19 -2.41
C PRO A 17 -2.26 30.33 -3.32
N PRO A 18 -2.83 29.22 -3.89
CA PRO A 18 -2.13 28.42 -4.87
C PRO A 18 -1.68 29.21 -6.08
N SER A 19 -0.45 28.96 -6.56
CA SER A 19 0.17 29.70 -7.67
C SER A 19 0.72 28.73 -8.71
N SER A 20 0.54 29.11 -9.99
CA SER A 20 1.13 28.45 -11.16
C SER A 20 2.45 29.07 -11.61
N GLU A 21 2.89 30.13 -10.94
CA GLU A 21 4.15 30.82 -11.30
C GLU A 21 5.34 29.87 -11.14
N GLY A 22 6.18 29.81 -12.16
CA GLY A 22 7.37 28.95 -12.15
C GLY A 22 7.16 27.56 -12.75
N LEU A 23 5.96 27.18 -13.17
CA LEU A 23 5.76 25.96 -13.94
C LEU A 23 6.52 26.02 -15.28
N LYS A 24 7.24 24.93 -15.59
CA LYS A 24 7.89 24.72 -16.89
C LYS A 24 7.12 23.68 -17.66
N TYR A 25 6.85 23.96 -18.93
CA TYR A 25 6.08 23.06 -19.76
C TYR A 25 6.51 23.09 -21.23
N GLU A 26 6.15 22.04 -21.92
CA GLU A 26 6.31 21.87 -23.35
C GLU A 26 4.94 21.68 -24.02
N THR A 27 4.75 22.20 -25.19
CA THR A 27 3.58 21.93 -26.04
C THR A 27 3.94 20.81 -27.01
N ILE A 28 3.22 19.70 -26.90
CA ILE A 28 3.44 18.52 -27.76
C ILE A 28 2.33 18.47 -28.80
N ALA A 29 2.71 18.54 -30.06
CA ALA A 29 1.79 18.40 -31.19
C ALA A 29 1.57 16.92 -31.53
N THR A 30 0.32 16.57 -31.79
CA THR A 30 -0.08 15.23 -32.23
C THR A 30 -1.02 15.33 -33.45
N ALA A 31 -1.31 14.21 -34.10
CA ALA A 31 -2.26 14.14 -35.18
C ALA A 31 -3.69 14.61 -34.81
N ASN A 32 -4.03 14.51 -33.50
CA ASN A 32 -5.36 14.82 -32.97
C ASN A 32 -5.43 16.13 -32.18
N GLY A 33 -4.43 16.98 -32.29
CA GLY A 33 -4.32 18.23 -31.54
C GLY A 33 -3.03 18.32 -30.72
N SER A 34 -2.97 19.31 -29.82
CA SER A 34 -1.81 19.52 -28.98
C SER A 34 -2.16 19.29 -27.52
N TYR A 35 -1.17 18.93 -26.72
CA TYR A 35 -1.29 18.88 -25.27
C TYR A 35 -0.07 19.50 -24.57
N ILE A 36 -0.22 19.89 -23.32
CA ILE A 36 0.84 20.39 -22.45
C ILE A 36 1.41 19.24 -21.62
N LYS A 37 2.72 19.17 -21.60
CA LYS A 37 3.52 18.35 -20.69
C LYS A 37 4.23 19.26 -19.70
N ILE A 38 3.94 19.11 -18.39
CA ILE A 38 4.69 19.79 -17.32
C ILE A 38 6.03 19.07 -17.15
N VAL A 39 7.12 19.79 -17.27
CA VAL A 39 8.48 19.24 -17.23
C VAL A 39 9.29 19.71 -16.02
N GLY A 40 8.84 20.72 -15.31
CA GLY A 40 9.54 21.23 -14.14
C GLY A 40 8.78 22.30 -13.38
N TYR A 41 9.34 22.67 -12.23
CA TYR A 41 8.88 23.76 -11.41
C TYR A 41 10.08 24.51 -10.81
N GLU A 42 10.14 25.82 -11.06
CA GLU A 42 11.17 26.73 -10.56
C GLU A 42 10.59 27.87 -9.71
N GLY A 43 9.32 27.75 -9.33
CA GLY A 43 8.65 28.75 -8.50
C GLY A 43 9.05 28.64 -7.02
N HIS A 44 8.57 29.59 -6.24
CA HIS A 44 8.86 29.72 -4.80
C HIS A 44 7.59 29.62 -3.96
N SER A 45 6.45 29.27 -4.55
CA SER A 45 5.21 29.06 -3.79
C SER A 45 5.24 27.76 -3.00
N ALA A 46 4.80 27.80 -1.76
CA ALA A 46 4.54 26.61 -0.96
C ALA A 46 3.29 25.85 -1.46
N ASN A 47 2.37 26.55 -2.14
CA ASN A 47 1.13 25.97 -2.65
C ASN A 47 1.12 26.09 -4.19
N VAL A 48 1.40 24.99 -4.86
CA VAL A 48 1.48 24.94 -6.33
C VAL A 48 0.13 24.59 -6.91
N LEU A 49 -0.30 25.36 -7.92
CA LEU A 49 -1.47 25.08 -8.74
C LEU A 49 -1.03 24.69 -10.15
N VAL A 50 -1.39 23.50 -10.60
CA VAL A 50 -1.24 23.06 -11.97
C VAL A 50 -2.60 23.20 -12.66
N PRO A 51 -2.77 24.14 -13.62
CA PRO A 51 -4.05 24.37 -14.27
C PRO A 51 -4.44 23.21 -15.19
N ALA A 52 -5.74 23.04 -15.42
CA ALA A 52 -6.23 22.03 -16.37
C ALA A 52 -5.88 22.38 -17.83
N PHE A 53 -5.80 23.67 -18.15
CA PHE A 53 -5.47 24.18 -19.46
C PHE A 53 -4.46 25.33 -19.37
N ILE A 54 -3.57 25.42 -20.33
CA ILE A 54 -2.67 26.56 -20.54
C ILE A 54 -2.90 27.02 -21.98
N HIS A 55 -3.32 28.29 -22.20
CA HIS A 55 -3.67 28.84 -23.50
C HIS A 55 -4.67 27.95 -24.27
N ASP A 56 -5.72 27.47 -23.58
CA ASP A 56 -6.75 26.57 -24.11
C ASP A 56 -6.23 25.18 -24.55
N ILE A 57 -4.96 24.86 -24.25
CA ILE A 57 -4.37 23.55 -24.53
C ILE A 57 -4.42 22.72 -23.25
N PRO A 58 -4.93 21.49 -23.28
CA PRO A 58 -5.06 20.67 -22.07
C PRO A 58 -3.69 20.26 -21.51
N VAL A 59 -3.55 20.37 -20.18
CA VAL A 59 -2.42 19.84 -19.44
C VAL A 59 -2.67 18.35 -19.21
N THR A 60 -2.00 17.51 -19.98
CA THR A 60 -2.30 16.06 -20.05
C THR A 60 -1.26 15.21 -19.34
N TYR A 61 0.00 15.63 -19.33
CA TYR A 61 1.08 14.81 -18.86
C TYR A 61 2.00 15.56 -17.88
N ILE A 62 2.39 14.88 -16.80
CA ILE A 62 3.38 15.37 -15.84
C ILE A 62 4.64 14.51 -15.97
N ALA A 63 5.77 15.11 -16.27
CA ALA A 63 7.02 14.38 -16.44
C ALA A 63 7.55 13.84 -15.12
N GLY A 64 8.27 12.74 -15.18
CA GLY A 64 9.06 12.25 -14.07
C GLY A 64 10.02 13.34 -13.57
N GLY A 65 10.10 13.52 -12.26
CA GLY A 65 10.94 14.54 -11.63
C GLY A 65 10.49 15.99 -11.84
N ALA A 66 9.28 16.25 -12.33
CA ALA A 66 8.80 17.61 -12.58
C ALA A 66 8.86 18.51 -11.33
N PHE A 67 8.65 17.97 -10.15
CA PHE A 67 8.70 18.70 -8.88
C PHE A 67 9.86 18.30 -7.97
N LYS A 68 10.79 17.48 -8.45
CA LYS A 68 11.87 16.89 -7.65
C LYS A 68 12.69 17.89 -6.83
N ASN A 69 13.17 17.46 -5.67
CA ASN A 69 14.14 18.17 -4.85
C ASN A 69 13.70 19.59 -4.46
N ASN A 70 12.46 19.74 -4.05
CA ASN A 70 11.92 21.03 -3.62
C ASN A 70 11.47 20.96 -2.17
N ASP A 71 12.08 21.76 -1.30
CA ASP A 71 11.79 21.82 0.13
C ASP A 71 10.78 22.92 0.52
N VAL A 72 10.38 23.75 -0.45
CA VAL A 72 9.39 24.83 -0.22
C VAL A 72 7.97 24.30 -0.38
N ILE A 73 7.72 23.40 -1.32
CA ILE A 73 6.37 22.89 -1.65
C ILE A 73 5.74 22.18 -0.46
N ARG A 74 4.54 22.61 -0.08
CA ARG A 74 3.68 22.01 0.96
C ARG A 74 2.43 21.37 0.40
N THR A 75 1.86 21.95 -0.66
CA THR A 75 0.72 21.40 -1.36
C THR A 75 0.88 21.50 -2.87
N ILE A 76 0.34 20.51 -3.58
CA ILE A 76 0.20 20.55 -5.04
C ILE A 76 -1.25 20.27 -5.37
N THR A 77 -1.87 21.17 -6.13
CA THR A 77 -3.24 21.02 -6.61
C THR A 77 -3.21 20.94 -8.14
N PHE A 78 -3.71 19.84 -8.67
CA PHE A 78 -3.99 19.67 -10.10
C PHE A 78 -5.46 20.00 -10.33
N GLU A 79 -5.72 21.05 -11.10
CA GLU A 79 -7.07 21.47 -11.43
C GLU A 79 -7.78 20.44 -12.32
N GLY A 80 -9.04 20.16 -12.03
CA GLY A 80 -9.89 19.28 -12.82
C GLY A 80 -10.55 20.01 -13.98
N ALA A 81 -10.91 19.29 -15.06
CA ALA A 81 -11.69 19.82 -16.16
C ALA A 81 -13.20 19.61 -15.91
N ASP A 82 -14.03 20.56 -16.36
CA ASP A 82 -15.49 20.49 -16.28
C ASP A 82 -16.09 19.42 -17.20
N ASP A 83 -15.34 19.06 -18.26
CA ASP A 83 -15.75 18.10 -19.26
C ASP A 83 -14.60 17.11 -19.52
N LEU A 84 -14.81 15.84 -19.15
CA LEU A 84 -13.82 14.78 -19.29
C LEU A 84 -13.46 14.45 -20.76
N SER A 85 -14.31 14.83 -21.72
CA SER A 85 -14.00 14.66 -23.14
C SER A 85 -12.88 15.59 -23.64
N LYS A 86 -12.63 16.69 -22.91
CA LYS A 86 -11.68 17.73 -23.31
C LYS A 86 -10.30 17.57 -22.73
N ARG A 87 -10.14 16.73 -21.72
CA ARG A 87 -8.87 16.56 -21.05
C ARG A 87 -8.67 15.15 -20.55
N GLN A 88 -7.49 14.62 -20.81
CA GLN A 88 -6.94 13.43 -20.18
C GLN A 88 -5.80 13.84 -19.24
N PHE A 89 -5.58 13.12 -18.17
CA PHE A 89 -4.51 13.42 -17.23
C PHE A 89 -3.74 12.17 -16.82
N TYR A 90 -2.43 12.19 -17.05
CA TYR A 90 -1.55 11.05 -16.83
C TYR A 90 -0.35 11.40 -15.97
N LEU A 91 -0.01 10.50 -15.07
CA LEU A 91 1.26 10.47 -14.37
C LEU A 91 2.09 9.29 -14.89
N PRO A 92 3.41 9.43 -15.02
CA PRO A 92 4.27 8.28 -15.27
C PRO A 92 4.25 7.37 -14.06
N ALA A 93 3.73 6.18 -14.24
CA ALA A 93 3.49 5.23 -13.16
C ALA A 93 4.48 4.05 -13.17
N SER A 94 5.59 4.14 -13.88
CA SER A 94 6.56 3.05 -13.94
C SER A 94 7.83 3.35 -13.14
N SER A 95 8.40 2.32 -12.54
CA SER A 95 9.73 2.34 -11.92
C SER A 95 10.85 2.78 -12.89
N ASN A 96 10.56 2.75 -14.19
CA ASN A 96 11.46 3.21 -15.26
C ASN A 96 11.45 4.73 -15.47
N CYS A 97 10.53 5.46 -14.84
CA CYS A 97 10.47 6.91 -14.88
C CYS A 97 11.18 7.52 -13.66
N ALA A 98 12.44 7.21 -13.49
CA ALA A 98 13.24 7.83 -12.44
C ALA A 98 13.74 9.22 -12.88
N PRO A 99 13.67 10.24 -12.03
CA PRO A 99 13.03 10.23 -10.72
C PRO A 99 11.49 10.31 -10.80
N ALA A 100 10.80 9.90 -9.73
CA ALA A 100 9.34 10.03 -9.62
C ALA A 100 8.88 11.48 -9.72
N VAL A 101 7.60 11.70 -10.08
CA VAL A 101 7.02 13.05 -10.20
C VAL A 101 7.20 13.85 -8.93
N PHE A 102 6.92 13.22 -7.77
CA PHE A 102 6.97 13.84 -6.44
C PHE A 102 8.22 13.43 -5.64
N TYR A 103 9.32 13.20 -6.35
CA TYR A 103 10.55 12.73 -5.73
C TYR A 103 11.18 13.80 -4.83
N ASN A 104 11.48 13.40 -3.57
CA ASN A 104 12.18 14.23 -2.60
C ASN A 104 11.53 15.61 -2.38
N LEU A 105 10.29 15.59 -1.89
CA LEU A 105 9.53 16.75 -1.44
C LEU A 105 9.32 16.65 0.08
N PRO A 106 10.31 17.03 0.90
CA PRO A 106 10.33 16.72 2.34
C PRO A 106 9.23 17.44 3.13
N ASN A 107 8.66 18.51 2.60
CA ASN A 107 7.63 19.31 3.27
C ASN A 107 6.24 19.18 2.64
N LEU A 108 6.08 18.34 1.62
CA LEU A 108 4.80 18.09 0.99
C LEU A 108 3.85 17.39 1.96
N THR A 109 2.68 17.99 2.20
CA THR A 109 1.67 17.47 3.14
C THR A 109 0.39 16.99 2.46
N LYS A 110 0.04 17.59 1.31
CA LYS A 110 -1.19 17.26 0.58
C LYS A 110 -1.02 17.39 -0.93
N ILE A 111 -1.66 16.46 -1.64
CA ILE A 111 -1.83 16.50 -3.09
C ILE A 111 -3.32 16.42 -3.40
N THR A 112 -3.81 17.28 -4.31
CA THR A 112 -5.14 17.16 -4.89
C THR A 112 -5.00 16.80 -6.37
N PHE A 113 -5.48 15.60 -6.74
CA PHE A 113 -5.53 15.14 -8.12
C PHE A 113 -6.84 15.54 -8.80
N PRO A 114 -6.83 15.73 -10.12
CA PRO A 114 -8.08 15.89 -10.87
C PRO A 114 -8.83 14.55 -10.92
N TYR A 115 -10.16 14.61 -11.00
CA TYR A 115 -10.99 13.41 -11.17
C TYR A 115 -10.57 12.57 -12.39
N GLU A 116 -10.08 13.22 -13.45
CA GLU A 116 -9.61 12.57 -14.68
C GLU A 116 -8.31 11.80 -14.52
N LEU A 117 -7.70 11.77 -13.35
CA LEU A 117 -6.50 10.97 -13.12
C LEU A 117 -6.74 9.53 -13.55
N SER A 118 -6.06 9.12 -14.59
CA SER A 118 -6.15 7.80 -15.18
C SER A 118 -4.85 7.03 -14.95
N TYR A 119 -4.98 5.78 -14.58
CA TYR A 119 -3.85 4.89 -14.35
C TYR A 119 -3.52 4.11 -15.63
N GLY A 120 -2.32 4.34 -16.17
CA GLY A 120 -1.57 3.39 -17.00
C GLY A 120 -2.12 2.96 -18.34
N ARG A 121 -3.16 3.60 -18.90
CA ARG A 121 -3.85 3.05 -20.07
C ARG A 121 -3.28 3.44 -21.43
N TYR A 122 -2.39 4.42 -21.50
CA TYR A 122 -1.90 4.97 -22.76
C TYR A 122 -0.38 5.02 -22.91
N LEU A 123 0.36 4.54 -21.94
CA LEU A 123 1.73 4.13 -22.23
C LEU A 123 1.62 2.70 -22.77
N ALA A 124 2.04 2.49 -24.01
CA ALA A 124 1.84 1.27 -24.82
C ALA A 124 2.45 -0.02 -24.21
N ASP A 125 2.52 -0.12 -22.92
CA ASP A 125 3.11 -1.23 -22.20
C ASP A 125 2.05 -1.93 -21.34
N TYR A 126 1.36 -2.88 -21.98
CA TYR A 126 0.40 -3.77 -21.35
C TYR A 126 1.00 -4.67 -20.25
N SER A 127 2.30 -4.59 -19.99
CA SER A 127 3.00 -5.40 -19.01
C SER A 127 2.86 -4.90 -17.56
N LEU A 128 2.27 -3.72 -17.35
CA LEU A 128 2.15 -3.07 -16.04
C LEU A 128 0.80 -3.35 -15.35
N TYR A 129 0.23 -4.53 -15.51
CA TYR A 129 -0.84 -5.03 -14.65
C TYR A 129 -0.35 -5.47 -13.25
N SER A 130 0.82 -5.09 -12.85
CA SER A 130 1.26 -5.19 -11.47
C SER A 130 0.65 -4.04 -10.68
N TYR A 131 -0.49 -4.28 -10.08
CA TYR A 131 -1.25 -3.31 -9.26
C TYR A 131 -0.46 -2.76 -8.08
N SER A 132 0.69 -3.33 -7.73
CA SER A 132 1.25 -3.20 -6.40
C SER A 132 2.32 -2.14 -6.23
N ASP A 133 3.19 -1.94 -7.21
CA ASP A 133 4.45 -1.27 -6.90
C ASP A 133 4.56 0.15 -7.46
N SER A 134 3.73 0.51 -8.44
CA SER A 134 3.90 1.75 -9.20
C SER A 134 3.55 3.02 -8.42
N TRP A 135 2.57 2.95 -7.51
CA TRP A 135 2.12 4.12 -6.76
C TRP A 135 3.09 4.56 -5.68
N CYS A 136 3.78 3.62 -5.03
CA CYS A 136 4.77 3.96 -4.01
C CYS A 136 5.96 4.73 -4.59
N TYR A 137 6.35 4.46 -5.83
CA TYR A 137 7.43 5.20 -6.48
C TYR A 137 7.09 6.66 -6.79
N LEU A 138 5.81 6.99 -7.01
CA LEU A 138 5.38 8.37 -7.24
C LEU A 138 5.66 9.28 -6.06
N PHE A 139 5.61 8.73 -4.85
CA PHE A 139 5.66 9.48 -3.60
C PHE A 139 6.96 9.25 -2.82
N GLU A 140 7.98 8.73 -3.46
CA GLU A 140 9.28 8.49 -2.83
C GLU A 140 9.90 9.79 -2.32
N GLY A 141 10.24 9.83 -1.04
CA GLY A 141 10.80 11.02 -0.40
C GLY A 141 9.77 12.10 -0.05
N THR A 142 8.54 11.70 0.26
CA THR A 142 7.47 12.60 0.77
C THR A 142 7.04 12.23 2.19
N PRO A 143 7.92 12.31 3.20
CA PRO A 143 7.67 11.75 4.54
C PRO A 143 6.56 12.47 5.31
N LYS A 144 6.19 13.70 4.92
CA LYS A 144 5.12 14.48 5.55
C LYS A 144 3.78 14.40 4.81
N LEU A 145 3.69 13.65 3.72
CA LEU A 145 2.46 13.50 2.97
C LEU A 145 1.39 12.84 3.85
N ALA A 146 0.35 13.60 4.17
CA ALA A 146 -0.71 13.20 5.11
C ALA A 146 -2.07 13.02 4.46
N ALA A 147 -2.31 13.58 3.28
CA ALA A 147 -3.57 13.46 2.58
C ALA A 147 -3.42 13.51 1.06
N ILE A 148 -4.19 12.67 0.39
CA ILE A 148 -4.46 12.75 -1.04
C ILE A 148 -5.95 13.01 -1.22
N GLU A 149 -6.28 14.02 -2.01
CA GLU A 149 -7.64 14.38 -2.37
C GLU A 149 -7.83 14.29 -3.87
N THR A 150 -9.06 14.15 -4.33
CA THR A 150 -9.43 14.24 -5.73
C THR A 150 -10.52 15.30 -5.90
N THR A 151 -10.53 15.97 -7.05
CA THR A 151 -11.61 16.89 -7.40
C THR A 151 -12.92 16.13 -7.54
N SER A 152 -14.05 16.82 -7.39
CA SER A 152 -15.36 16.21 -7.56
C SER A 152 -15.57 15.73 -9.00
N LYS A 153 -16.33 14.63 -9.16
CA LYS A 153 -16.75 14.14 -10.46
C LYS A 153 -17.55 15.21 -11.20
N PRO A 154 -17.17 15.61 -12.43
CA PRO A 154 -17.94 16.55 -13.21
C PRO A 154 -19.34 16.02 -13.52
N SER A 155 -20.32 16.91 -13.60
CA SER A 155 -21.72 16.54 -13.91
C SER A 155 -21.90 15.88 -15.29
N LYS A 156 -20.97 16.14 -16.23
CA LYS A 156 -20.93 15.58 -17.58
C LYS A 156 -19.99 14.37 -17.72
N ALA A 157 -19.59 13.76 -16.61
CA ALA A 157 -18.81 12.54 -16.66
C ALA A 157 -19.69 11.39 -17.16
N GLU A 158 -19.56 11.06 -18.44
CA GLU A 158 -20.11 9.81 -18.95
C GLU A 158 -19.42 8.64 -18.24
N THR A 159 -20.23 7.73 -17.73
CA THR A 159 -19.76 6.46 -17.20
C THR A 159 -19.30 5.59 -18.37
N TYR A 160 -18.13 5.84 -18.91
CA TYR A 160 -17.49 4.89 -19.78
C TYR A 160 -17.23 3.62 -18.94
N GLY A 161 -17.98 2.56 -19.24
CA GLY A 161 -18.07 1.32 -18.51
C GLY A 161 -16.78 0.52 -18.38
N ARG A 162 -15.75 1.09 -17.77
CA ARG A 162 -14.49 0.45 -17.46
C ARG A 162 -14.08 0.71 -16.03
N ARG A 163 -14.17 -0.32 -15.22
CA ARG A 163 -13.89 -0.40 -13.78
C ARG A 163 -12.55 0.19 -13.30
N PHE A 164 -11.62 0.54 -14.18
CA PHE A 164 -10.25 0.90 -13.83
C PHE A 164 -9.75 2.21 -14.44
N ALA A 165 -10.64 3.06 -14.93
CA ALA A 165 -10.23 4.25 -15.68
C ALA A 165 -9.86 5.44 -14.80
N TYR A 166 -10.48 5.56 -13.62
CA TYR A 166 -10.36 6.76 -12.79
C TYR A 166 -10.05 6.41 -11.34
N MET A 167 -9.50 7.39 -10.63
CA MET A 167 -9.17 7.32 -9.23
C MET A 167 -10.12 8.20 -8.42
N THR A 168 -10.25 7.89 -7.16
CA THR A 168 -10.97 8.72 -6.19
C THR A 168 -10.24 8.75 -4.87
N SER A 169 -10.56 9.73 -4.05
CA SER A 169 -10.07 9.77 -2.67
C SER A 169 -11.22 9.69 -1.68
N LYS A 170 -10.95 9.08 -0.56
CA LYS A 170 -11.83 9.05 0.59
C LYS A 170 -10.99 9.14 1.85
N ASP A 171 -11.32 10.08 2.73
CA ASP A 171 -10.61 10.30 4.00
C ASP A 171 -9.08 10.48 3.83
N GLY A 172 -8.67 11.15 2.75
CA GLY A 172 -7.26 11.42 2.46
C GLY A 172 -6.48 10.24 1.87
N VAL A 173 -7.13 9.15 1.51
CA VAL A 173 -6.54 7.93 0.94
C VAL A 173 -6.96 7.79 -0.52
N LEU A 174 -6.05 7.31 -1.36
CA LEU A 174 -6.28 7.13 -2.79
C LEU A 174 -6.81 5.72 -3.10
N TYR A 175 -7.93 5.66 -3.80
CA TYR A 175 -8.60 4.44 -4.24
C TYR A 175 -8.86 4.42 -5.74
N SER A 176 -9.21 3.23 -6.26
CA SER A 176 -9.95 3.12 -7.51
C SER A 176 -11.31 3.83 -7.42
N SER A 177 -11.89 4.18 -8.56
CA SER A 177 -13.14 4.97 -8.62
C SER A 177 -14.36 4.29 -7.96
N ASP A 178 -14.35 2.96 -7.87
CA ASP A 178 -15.38 2.14 -7.23
C ASP A 178 -14.99 1.63 -5.83
N LEU A 179 -13.89 2.11 -5.29
CA LEU A 179 -13.33 1.77 -3.98
C LEU A 179 -12.88 0.31 -3.84
N ASP A 180 -12.79 -0.46 -4.90
CA ASP A 180 -12.37 -1.87 -4.83
C ASP A 180 -10.87 -2.05 -4.55
N GLY A 181 -10.04 -1.04 -4.87
CA GLY A 181 -8.61 -1.01 -4.58
C GLY A 181 -8.18 0.20 -3.77
N LEU A 182 -7.50 -0.01 -2.64
CA LEU A 182 -6.75 0.99 -1.91
C LEU A 182 -5.34 1.04 -2.50
N TYR A 183 -5.01 2.12 -3.20
CA TYR A 183 -3.76 2.23 -3.93
C TYR A 183 -2.65 2.95 -3.18
N PHE A 184 -3.01 3.93 -2.37
CA PHE A 184 -2.01 4.63 -1.59
C PHE A 184 -2.59 5.20 -0.29
N TYR A 185 -2.01 4.77 0.82
CA TYR A 185 -2.25 5.32 2.15
C TYR A 185 -1.09 6.25 2.50
N PRO A 186 -1.32 7.56 2.73
CA PRO A 186 -0.23 8.52 2.94
C PRO A 186 0.62 8.21 4.18
N TYR A 187 1.92 8.38 4.05
CA TYR A 187 2.90 8.05 5.09
C TYR A 187 2.65 8.74 6.43
N ALA A 188 2.27 10.01 6.39
CA ALA A 188 2.09 10.86 7.55
C ALA A 188 0.62 11.07 7.95
N LYS A 189 -0.32 10.27 7.39
CA LYS A 189 -1.70 10.27 7.86
C LYS A 189 -1.74 9.81 9.31
N LYS A 190 -2.31 10.63 10.20
CA LYS A 190 -2.14 10.50 11.65
C LYS A 190 -3.11 9.54 12.34
N ASP A 191 -4.01 8.91 11.60
CA ASP A 191 -4.94 7.93 12.19
C ASP A 191 -4.18 6.72 12.71
N LYS A 192 -4.46 6.35 13.94
CA LYS A 192 -3.92 5.13 14.54
C LYS A 192 -4.69 3.88 14.13
N SER A 193 -5.96 4.05 13.78
CA SER A 193 -6.83 2.99 13.29
C SER A 193 -7.50 3.42 12.00
N PHE A 194 -7.54 2.53 11.04
CA PHE A 194 -8.17 2.78 9.73
C PHE A 194 -9.04 1.59 9.34
N THR A 195 -10.30 1.88 8.95
CA THR A 195 -11.23 0.88 8.45
C THR A 195 -11.27 0.92 6.94
N VAL A 196 -10.86 -0.18 6.32
CA VAL A 196 -10.94 -0.36 4.86
C VAL A 196 -12.40 -0.40 4.44
N PRO A 197 -12.82 0.33 3.39
CA PRO A 197 -14.19 0.27 2.87
C PRO A 197 -14.61 -1.18 2.56
N TYR A 198 -15.90 -1.46 2.71
CA TYR A 198 -16.44 -2.82 2.49
C TYR A 198 -16.15 -3.36 1.09
N GLU A 199 -16.17 -2.49 0.08
CA GLU A 199 -15.96 -2.81 -1.32
C GLU A 199 -14.50 -3.15 -1.63
N THR A 200 -13.56 -2.70 -0.79
CA THR A 200 -12.13 -2.81 -1.03
C THR A 200 -11.66 -4.22 -0.75
N TRP A 201 -11.08 -4.86 -1.76
CA TRP A 201 -10.42 -6.17 -1.63
C TRP A 201 -8.92 -6.15 -1.94
N TYR A 202 -8.47 -5.15 -2.69
CA TYR A 202 -7.06 -4.90 -2.91
C TYR A 202 -6.56 -3.82 -1.95
N VAL A 203 -5.56 -4.13 -1.12
CA VAL A 203 -5.02 -3.23 -0.11
C VAL A 203 -3.52 -3.15 -0.25
N PHE A 204 -3.03 -1.95 -0.57
CA PHE A 204 -1.60 -1.65 -0.59
C PHE A 204 -1.27 -0.64 0.49
N ILE A 205 -0.47 -1.03 1.48
CA ILE A 205 -0.02 -0.18 2.59
C ILE A 205 1.50 -0.16 2.65
N ASN A 206 2.04 1.05 2.55
CA ASN A 206 3.46 1.34 2.57
C ASN A 206 3.76 2.27 3.75
N ASP A 207 4.89 2.12 4.42
CA ASP A 207 5.53 3.03 5.38
C ASP A 207 4.61 4.00 6.16
N CYS A 208 3.50 3.51 6.71
CA CYS A 208 2.56 4.33 7.47
C CYS A 208 3.10 4.57 8.88
N PHE A 209 3.56 5.77 9.17
CA PHE A 209 4.26 6.07 10.43
C PHE A 209 3.36 6.05 11.68
N TYR A 210 2.05 6.22 11.51
CA TYR A 210 1.11 6.35 12.63
C TYR A 210 0.09 5.23 12.72
N LEU A 211 -0.13 4.48 11.63
CA LEU A 211 -1.14 3.44 11.58
C LEU A 211 -0.71 2.24 12.45
N GLU A 212 -1.47 1.97 13.49
CA GLU A 212 -1.24 0.85 14.41
C GLU A 212 -2.24 -0.30 14.18
N GLU A 213 -3.43 0.00 13.67
CA GLU A 213 -4.51 -0.95 13.49
C GLU A 213 -5.22 -0.76 12.15
N LEU A 214 -5.30 -1.82 11.38
CA LEU A 214 -6.08 -1.89 10.15
C LEU A 214 -7.31 -2.77 10.35
N ARG A 215 -8.50 -2.27 10.03
CA ARG A 215 -9.76 -3.02 10.13
C ARG A 215 -10.27 -3.39 8.75
N ILE A 216 -10.60 -4.66 8.57
CA ILE A 216 -11.12 -5.22 7.33
C ILE A 216 -12.42 -5.96 7.58
N ASN A 217 -13.22 -6.15 6.53
CA ASN A 217 -14.39 -7.02 6.59
C ASN A 217 -13.95 -8.51 6.66
N ALA A 218 -14.53 -9.27 7.57
CA ALA A 218 -14.23 -10.69 7.74
C ALA A 218 -14.77 -11.57 6.60
N THR A 219 -15.77 -11.11 5.85
CA THR A 219 -16.44 -11.83 4.77
C THR A 219 -16.50 -11.01 3.48
N PRO A 220 -15.34 -10.61 2.93
CA PRO A 220 -15.31 -9.84 1.69
C PRO A 220 -15.82 -10.68 0.52
N SER A 221 -16.34 -10.01 -0.53
CA SER A 221 -16.78 -10.67 -1.77
C SER A 221 -15.65 -11.37 -2.52
N HIS A 222 -14.43 -10.86 -2.36
CA HIS A 222 -13.19 -11.39 -2.95
C HIS A 222 -12.15 -11.63 -1.86
N TYR A 223 -11.13 -12.43 -2.14
CA TYR A 223 -9.97 -12.52 -1.26
C TYR A 223 -9.25 -11.19 -1.25
N PHE A 224 -8.83 -10.76 -0.05
CA PHE A 224 -7.92 -9.64 0.04
C PHE A 224 -6.57 -9.98 -0.58
N ASP A 225 -6.14 -9.14 -1.47
CA ASP A 225 -4.75 -9.07 -1.89
C ASP A 225 -4.06 -8.04 -0.99
N PHE A 226 -3.39 -8.54 0.05
CA PHE A 226 -2.66 -7.70 0.99
C PHE A 226 -1.22 -7.54 0.54
N ASN A 227 -0.87 -6.29 0.24
CA ASN A 227 0.50 -5.88 0.07
C ASN A 227 0.87 -4.90 1.19
N ILE A 228 1.18 -5.43 2.36
CA ILE A 228 1.72 -4.67 3.48
C ILE A 228 3.23 -4.80 3.40
N LEU A 229 3.91 -3.71 3.06
CA LEU A 229 5.35 -3.75 2.87
C LEU A 229 6.12 -3.98 4.16
N PRO A 230 7.31 -4.59 4.06
CA PRO A 230 8.19 -4.91 5.18
C PRO A 230 8.57 -3.72 6.07
N SER A 231 8.63 -2.54 5.49
CA SER A 231 8.95 -1.30 6.16
C SER A 231 7.85 -0.77 7.09
N ASN A 232 6.64 -1.36 7.07
CA ASN A 232 5.51 -0.94 7.90
C ASN A 232 5.63 -1.48 9.34
N THR A 233 6.62 -1.01 10.07
CA THR A 233 6.97 -1.48 11.40
C THR A 233 6.03 -0.98 12.52
N HIS A 234 5.09 -0.09 12.21
CA HIS A 234 4.16 0.48 13.19
C HIS A 234 2.82 -0.27 13.28
N LEU A 235 2.44 -1.03 12.25
CA LEU A 235 1.19 -1.77 12.23
C LEU A 235 1.23 -2.95 13.23
N LYS A 236 0.45 -2.82 14.30
CA LYS A 236 0.43 -3.79 15.40
C LYS A 236 -0.53 -4.94 15.15
N LYS A 237 -1.61 -4.72 14.39
CA LYS A 237 -2.60 -5.74 14.08
C LYS A 237 -3.48 -5.38 12.89
N VAL A 238 -4.02 -6.43 12.27
CA VAL A 238 -5.13 -6.33 11.33
C VAL A 238 -6.33 -7.04 11.93
N ILE A 239 -7.45 -6.33 12.10
CA ILE A 239 -8.67 -6.85 12.71
C ILE A 239 -9.67 -7.18 11.60
N ALA A 240 -10.13 -8.42 11.58
CA ALA A 240 -11.25 -8.85 10.76
C ALA A 240 -12.56 -8.59 11.52
N GLU A 241 -13.28 -7.55 11.13
CA GLU A 241 -14.57 -7.15 11.72
C GLU A 241 -15.61 -8.26 11.52
N GLY A 242 -16.21 -8.72 12.62
CA GLY A 242 -17.17 -9.82 12.61
C GLY A 242 -16.56 -11.19 12.34
N GLY A 243 -15.24 -11.32 12.39
CA GLY A 243 -14.52 -12.55 12.17
C GLY A 243 -14.78 -13.60 13.24
N LYS A 244 -15.04 -14.83 12.77
CA LYS A 244 -15.21 -16.01 13.62
C LYS A 244 -14.23 -17.09 13.19
N PRO A 245 -13.40 -17.62 14.11
CA PRO A 245 -12.42 -18.63 13.79
C PRO A 245 -13.02 -19.80 12.99
N PHE A 246 -12.40 -20.12 11.85
CA PHE A 246 -12.78 -21.18 10.90
C PHE A 246 -14.16 -21.08 10.24
N GLU A 247 -15.01 -20.13 10.66
CA GLU A 247 -16.33 -19.92 10.07
C GLU A 247 -16.31 -18.84 8.97
N THR A 248 -15.65 -17.73 9.23
CA THR A 248 -15.52 -16.62 8.27
C THR A 248 -14.26 -16.75 7.43
N ARG A 249 -14.18 -15.99 6.33
CA ARG A 249 -13.00 -16.01 5.45
C ARG A 249 -11.75 -15.46 6.14
N TYR A 250 -11.92 -14.46 6.99
CA TYR A 250 -10.87 -13.89 7.85
C TYR A 250 -11.33 -13.83 9.29
N TRP A 251 -10.40 -14.01 10.20
CA TRP A 251 -10.57 -13.75 11.63
C TRP A 251 -9.26 -13.36 12.25
N THR A 252 -9.34 -12.66 13.37
CA THR A 252 -8.18 -12.25 14.15
C THR A 252 -8.20 -13.02 15.48
N ASP A 253 -7.09 -13.65 15.80
CA ASP A 253 -6.85 -14.28 17.10
C ASP A 253 -5.65 -13.61 17.77
N GLY A 254 -5.90 -12.92 18.89
CA GLY A 254 -4.92 -12.00 19.45
C GLY A 254 -4.57 -10.90 18.48
N ASP A 255 -3.31 -10.83 18.05
CA ASP A 255 -2.79 -9.87 17.09
C ASP A 255 -2.62 -10.45 15.67
N VAL A 256 -2.87 -11.74 15.51
CA VAL A 256 -2.59 -12.48 14.28
C VAL A 256 -3.83 -12.61 13.43
N LEU A 257 -3.75 -12.24 12.17
CA LEU A 257 -4.81 -12.41 11.19
C LEU A 257 -4.67 -13.77 10.51
N PHE A 258 -5.76 -14.51 10.47
CA PHE A 258 -5.91 -15.76 9.74
C PHE A 258 -6.83 -15.62 8.55
N SER A 259 -6.62 -16.43 7.54
CA SER A 259 -7.51 -16.57 6.39
C SER A 259 -7.85 -18.03 6.13
N ARG A 260 -9.08 -18.27 5.67
CA ARG A 260 -9.54 -19.57 5.20
C ARG A 260 -9.71 -19.54 3.69
N GLN A 261 -9.06 -20.45 3.00
CA GLN A 261 -9.32 -20.69 1.59
C GLN A 261 -10.44 -21.73 1.44
N GLU A 262 -11.41 -21.42 0.59
CA GLU A 262 -12.40 -22.41 0.17
C GLU A 262 -11.83 -23.16 -1.04
N SER A 263 -11.48 -24.42 -0.84
CA SER A 263 -11.08 -25.28 -1.94
C SER A 263 -12.31 -25.70 -2.74
N THR A 264 -12.24 -25.59 -4.05
CA THR A 264 -13.34 -25.92 -4.96
C THR A 264 -13.46 -27.41 -5.24
N THR A 265 -12.48 -28.25 -4.90
CA THR A 265 -12.51 -29.70 -5.19
C THR A 265 -11.59 -30.48 -4.25
N ALA A 266 -12.15 -31.41 -3.50
CA ALA A 266 -11.49 -32.57 -2.88
C ALA A 266 -10.36 -32.33 -1.83
N ASN A 267 -9.99 -31.11 -1.50
CA ASN A 267 -8.96 -30.83 -0.51
C ASN A 267 -9.55 -30.27 0.79
N PRO A 268 -8.96 -30.63 1.93
CA PRO A 268 -9.34 -30.03 3.21
C PRO A 268 -9.21 -28.51 3.15
N LYS A 269 -10.01 -27.81 3.94
CA LYS A 269 -10.05 -26.35 3.98
C LYS A 269 -8.71 -25.82 4.50
N ALA A 270 -7.99 -25.13 3.66
CA ALA A 270 -6.70 -24.54 4.01
C ALA A 270 -6.89 -23.28 4.87
N VAL A 271 -6.12 -23.18 5.93
CA VAL A 271 -6.01 -22.01 6.79
C VAL A 271 -4.59 -21.48 6.72
N SER A 272 -4.46 -20.19 6.55
CA SER A 272 -3.16 -19.52 6.49
C SER A 272 -3.09 -18.40 7.52
N VAL A 273 -1.89 -18.14 8.01
CA VAL A 273 -1.60 -16.88 8.68
C VAL A 273 -1.54 -15.81 7.60
N ALA A 274 -2.52 -14.90 7.60
CA ALA A 274 -2.60 -13.84 6.61
C ALA A 274 -1.72 -12.63 6.98
N TYR A 275 -1.59 -12.34 8.26
CA TYR A 275 -0.70 -11.31 8.77
C TYR A 275 -0.20 -11.63 10.18
N TYR A 276 1.11 -11.71 10.34
CA TYR A 276 1.79 -11.79 11.63
C TYR A 276 2.54 -10.48 11.88
N PRO A 277 2.20 -9.71 12.93
CA PRO A 277 2.75 -8.36 13.10
C PRO A 277 4.27 -8.36 13.30
N GLN A 278 4.96 -7.47 12.61
CA GLN A 278 6.39 -7.26 12.81
C GLN A 278 6.73 -6.74 14.22
N THR A 279 5.78 -6.04 14.82
CA THR A 279 5.90 -5.46 16.18
C THR A 279 5.63 -6.44 17.29
N LYS A 280 5.09 -7.64 16.98
CA LYS A 280 4.80 -8.67 17.96
C LYS A 280 6.11 -9.20 18.54
N ASN A 281 6.31 -9.00 19.84
CA ASN A 281 7.57 -9.25 20.52
C ASN A 281 7.64 -10.58 21.27
N ASP A 282 6.67 -11.45 21.07
CA ASP A 282 6.69 -12.79 21.63
C ASP A 282 7.84 -13.60 21.00
N LYS A 283 8.63 -14.24 21.85
CA LYS A 283 9.73 -15.10 21.41
C LYS A 283 9.26 -16.47 20.93
N ALA A 284 8.12 -16.92 21.44
CA ALA A 284 7.50 -18.18 21.05
C ALA A 284 6.07 -17.94 20.58
N TYR A 285 5.70 -18.59 19.48
CA TYR A 285 4.34 -18.55 18.97
C TYR A 285 3.82 -19.98 18.76
N ARG A 286 2.62 -20.23 19.29
CA ARG A 286 1.91 -21.49 19.11
C ARG A 286 0.72 -21.25 18.18
N LEU A 287 0.72 -21.91 17.01
CA LEU A 287 -0.46 -21.93 16.15
C LEU A 287 -1.65 -22.53 16.90
N PRO A 288 -2.83 -21.92 16.83
CA PRO A 288 -4.04 -22.48 17.44
C PRO A 288 -4.35 -23.90 16.95
N ASP A 289 -5.00 -24.69 17.78
CA ASP A 289 -5.51 -26.00 17.39
C ASP A 289 -6.47 -25.86 16.20
N ILE A 290 -6.39 -26.83 15.28
CA ILE A 290 -7.16 -26.78 14.05
C ILE A 290 -8.25 -27.85 14.04
N PRO A 291 -9.53 -27.54 13.71
CA PRO A 291 -10.61 -28.50 13.65
C PRO A 291 -10.38 -29.58 12.58
N GLU A 292 -11.06 -30.72 12.75
CA GLU A 292 -11.07 -31.78 11.75
C GLU A 292 -11.52 -31.26 10.36
N GLY A 293 -10.88 -31.72 9.31
CA GLY A 293 -11.13 -31.30 7.93
C GLY A 293 -10.41 -30.02 7.51
N TYR A 294 -9.67 -29.38 8.41
CA TYR A 294 -8.81 -28.22 8.11
C TYR A 294 -7.34 -28.58 8.26
N TYR A 295 -6.48 -27.81 7.59
CA TYR A 295 -5.03 -27.88 7.77
C TYR A 295 -4.41 -26.48 7.64
N TYR A 296 -3.31 -26.22 8.33
CA TYR A 296 -2.55 -25.01 8.14
C TYR A 296 -1.62 -25.10 6.94
N ASN A 297 -1.62 -24.01 6.18
CA ASN A 297 -0.62 -23.73 5.16
C ASN A 297 0.20 -22.54 5.63
N ILE A 298 1.38 -22.79 6.23
CA ILE A 298 2.21 -21.75 6.82
C ILE A 298 3.11 -21.16 5.75
N ILE A 299 2.78 -19.97 5.33
CA ILE A 299 3.50 -19.21 4.33
C ILE A 299 4.33 -18.09 4.99
N LYS A 300 5.12 -17.41 4.22
CA LYS A 300 6.08 -16.33 4.47
C LYS A 300 5.70 -15.21 5.47
N GLN A 301 4.56 -15.25 6.12
CA GLN A 301 4.03 -14.13 6.91
C GLN A 301 4.84 -13.83 8.18
N PHE A 302 5.68 -14.75 8.60
CA PHE A 302 6.55 -14.59 9.77
C PHE A 302 7.90 -13.94 9.45
N ASN A 303 8.31 -13.91 8.19
CA ASN A 303 9.69 -13.60 7.76
C ASN A 303 10.20 -12.21 8.18
N LEU A 304 9.30 -11.28 8.44
CA LEU A 304 9.63 -9.91 8.80
C LEU A 304 9.67 -9.68 10.31
N ASN A 305 9.21 -10.65 11.11
CA ASN A 305 9.26 -10.56 12.55
C ASN A 305 10.65 -10.94 13.06
N THR A 306 11.29 -10.03 13.81
CA THR A 306 12.65 -10.22 14.34
C THR A 306 12.67 -10.78 15.77
N TYR A 307 11.51 -10.95 16.40
CA TYR A 307 11.43 -11.39 17.81
C TYR A 307 11.21 -12.88 17.97
N ILE A 308 10.51 -13.52 17.01
CA ILE A 308 10.17 -14.93 17.11
C ILE A 308 11.41 -15.81 17.05
N GLU A 309 11.58 -16.64 18.06
CA GLU A 309 12.67 -17.61 18.20
C GLU A 309 12.18 -19.05 18.08
N GLU A 310 10.94 -19.31 18.46
CA GLU A 310 10.35 -20.65 18.52
C GLU A 310 8.93 -20.67 17.92
N LEU A 311 8.64 -21.68 17.11
CA LEU A 311 7.32 -21.87 16.49
C LEU A 311 6.79 -23.27 16.83
N TYR A 312 5.58 -23.34 17.39
CA TYR A 312 4.87 -24.58 17.69
C TYR A 312 3.81 -24.85 16.61
N VAL A 313 3.93 -25.97 15.93
CA VAL A 313 3.15 -26.30 14.74
C VAL A 313 2.33 -27.58 14.98
N PRO A 314 1.01 -27.56 14.79
CA PRO A 314 0.16 -28.74 14.97
C PRO A 314 0.42 -29.81 13.90
N ALA A 315 -0.08 -31.03 14.14
CA ALA A 315 0.13 -32.15 13.24
C ALA A 315 -0.43 -31.90 11.82
N ARG A 316 -1.57 -31.22 11.71
CA ARG A 316 -2.19 -30.88 10.43
C ARG A 316 -1.76 -29.52 9.93
N ALA A 317 -0.48 -29.37 9.68
CA ALA A 317 0.09 -28.17 9.12
C ALA A 317 1.20 -28.51 8.14
N THR A 318 1.24 -27.82 7.02
CA THR A 318 2.36 -27.82 6.09
C THR A 318 3.19 -26.58 6.34
N VAL A 319 4.45 -26.79 6.70
CA VAL A 319 5.43 -25.70 6.77
C VAL A 319 6.12 -25.62 5.43
N TRP A 320 6.02 -24.50 4.78
CA TRP A 320 6.60 -24.32 3.45
C TRP A 320 8.12 -24.26 3.49
N ALA A 321 8.77 -24.72 2.42
CA ALA A 321 10.21 -24.64 2.21
C ALA A 321 10.79 -23.23 2.49
N GLY A 322 10.01 -22.17 2.19
CA GLY A 322 10.38 -20.80 2.50
C GLY A 322 10.57 -20.49 4.00
N MET A 323 10.03 -21.29 4.92
CA MET A 323 10.28 -21.12 6.35
C MET A 323 11.57 -21.81 6.81
N THR A 324 12.07 -22.75 6.04
CA THR A 324 13.30 -23.48 6.32
C THR A 324 14.51 -22.86 5.64
N GLU A 325 14.31 -22.17 4.51
CA GLU A 325 15.37 -21.44 3.82
C GLU A 325 15.83 -20.21 4.60
N LYS A 326 17.12 -20.04 4.74
CA LYS A 326 17.73 -18.94 5.50
C LYS A 326 17.27 -17.56 5.07
N SER A 327 17.00 -17.34 3.79
CA SER A 327 16.62 -16.06 3.22
C SER A 327 15.15 -15.69 3.44
N TYR A 328 14.29 -16.66 3.78
CA TYR A 328 12.84 -16.45 3.89
C TYR A 328 12.28 -16.69 5.29
N ARG A 329 13.06 -17.29 6.19
CA ARG A 329 12.62 -17.51 7.56
C ARG A 329 12.78 -16.25 8.42
N PRO A 330 12.03 -16.11 9.52
CA PRO A 330 12.31 -15.09 10.50
C PRO A 330 13.77 -15.15 10.95
N PRO A 331 14.49 -14.03 11.02
CA PRO A 331 15.95 -14.04 11.20
C PRO A 331 16.41 -14.67 12.51
N ASN A 332 15.57 -14.65 13.57
CA ASN A 332 15.91 -15.20 14.87
C ASN A 332 15.20 -16.55 15.18
N LEU A 333 14.43 -17.07 14.23
CA LEU A 333 13.79 -18.38 14.40
C LEU A 333 14.85 -19.50 14.46
N ARG A 334 14.95 -20.16 15.62
CA ARG A 334 15.95 -21.20 15.90
C ARG A 334 15.35 -22.55 16.20
N ALA A 335 14.07 -22.65 16.52
CA ALA A 335 13.43 -23.90 16.82
C ALA A 335 12.00 -23.98 16.23
N ILE A 336 11.67 -25.14 15.67
CA ILE A 336 10.31 -25.49 15.24
C ILE A 336 9.94 -26.76 15.98
N HIS A 337 8.86 -26.70 16.77
CA HIS A 337 8.31 -27.80 17.53
C HIS A 337 7.10 -28.36 16.81
N LEU A 338 7.23 -29.54 16.24
CA LEU A 338 6.17 -30.21 15.51
C LEU A 338 5.38 -31.13 16.42
N GLN A 339 4.06 -31.07 16.33
CA GLN A 339 3.23 -32.08 16.93
C GLN A 339 3.42 -33.42 16.21
N GLU A 340 3.41 -34.53 16.95
CA GLU A 340 3.52 -35.87 16.38
C GLU A 340 2.53 -36.10 15.23
N GLY A 341 3.01 -36.66 14.13
CA GLY A 341 2.22 -36.85 12.90
C GLY A 341 2.31 -35.69 11.89
N ASN A 342 3.03 -34.62 12.19
CA ASN A 342 3.24 -33.55 11.22
C ASN A 342 4.02 -34.08 9.99
N PRO A 343 3.57 -33.78 8.75
CA PRO A 343 4.14 -34.35 7.51
C PRO A 343 5.38 -33.60 6.98
N MET A 344 6.10 -32.84 7.80
CA MET A 344 7.28 -32.10 7.35
C MET A 344 8.29 -33.05 6.70
N SER A 345 8.79 -32.68 5.51
CA SER A 345 9.73 -33.52 4.77
C SER A 345 11.11 -33.56 5.45
N GLN A 346 11.82 -34.67 5.30
CA GLN A 346 13.20 -34.77 5.80
C GLN A 346 14.13 -33.74 5.16
N SER A 347 13.87 -33.40 3.89
CA SER A 347 14.66 -32.37 3.19
C SER A 347 14.49 -30.98 3.85
N ASP A 348 13.28 -30.62 4.25
CA ASP A 348 13.02 -29.34 4.93
C ASP A 348 13.64 -29.34 6.34
N ILE A 349 13.57 -30.47 7.06
CA ILE A 349 14.21 -30.65 8.37
C ILE A 349 15.73 -30.46 8.23
N ASP A 350 16.34 -31.12 7.26
CA ASP A 350 17.79 -31.06 7.01
C ASP A 350 18.22 -29.64 6.63
N ASP A 351 17.43 -28.94 5.82
CA ASP A 351 17.74 -27.59 5.39
C ASP A 351 17.68 -26.60 6.57
N PHE A 352 16.65 -26.69 7.40
CA PHE A 352 16.54 -25.86 8.60
C PHE A 352 17.69 -26.13 9.59
N THR A 353 18.03 -27.40 9.79
CA THR A 353 19.10 -27.82 10.71
C THR A 353 20.48 -27.38 10.20
N ARG A 354 20.72 -27.48 8.90
CA ARG A 354 21.98 -27.03 8.26
C ARG A 354 22.24 -25.54 8.49
N HIS A 355 21.20 -24.74 8.62
CA HIS A 355 21.29 -23.31 8.90
C HIS A 355 21.18 -22.97 10.41
N GLY A 356 21.48 -23.92 11.28
CA GLY A 356 21.56 -23.72 12.73
C GLY A 356 20.23 -23.77 13.46
N GLY A 357 19.16 -24.24 12.80
CA GLY A 357 17.87 -24.45 13.42
C GLY A 357 17.77 -25.81 14.12
N ASN A 358 16.78 -25.95 15.01
CA ASN A 358 16.43 -27.22 15.65
C ASN A 358 14.97 -27.55 15.36
N ILE A 359 14.70 -28.79 15.00
CA ILE A 359 13.34 -29.31 14.84
C ILE A 359 13.16 -30.51 15.76
N ASP A 360 12.12 -30.51 16.56
CA ASP A 360 11.73 -31.64 17.36
C ASP A 360 10.25 -31.98 17.15
N TYR A 361 9.89 -33.20 17.59
CA TYR A 361 8.53 -33.71 17.63
C TYR A 361 8.10 -33.88 19.08
N ASN A 362 6.99 -33.25 19.44
CA ASN A 362 6.39 -33.28 20.77
C ASN A 362 5.06 -34.03 20.77
#